data_b9a2be7d17ac711dc0efbc60fe24dfac
#
_entry.id   b9a2be7d17ac711dc0efbc60fe24dfac
#
_cell.length_a   1.000
_cell.length_b   1.000
_cell.length_c   1.000
_cell.angle_alpha   90.00
_cell.angle_beta   90.00
_cell.angle_gamma   90.00
#
_symmetry.space_group_name_H-M   'P 1'
#
loop_
_entity.id
_entity.type
_entity.pdbx_description
1 polymer ?
#
loop_
_entity_poly.entity_id
_entity_poly.type
_entity_poly.pdbx_seq_one_letter_code
_entity_poly.pdbx_strand_id
1 'polypeptide(L)'
;KGDMYRIRRAMHPREINQLQRLFQKANLDVSFTLEHKFLVAINENGRVIGGLFYLIQDDGIAYMDKVVVSEYYRGSNISRGLLDEFIDRMRNKNRKMIITGFLHPGYFYKFGFVIEKDQGGLVKYL
;
A
#
# COMPACT_ATOMS: atom_id res chain seq x y z
N LYS A 1 13.23 20.96 2.29
CA LYS A 1 13.53 20.18 1.12
C LYS A 1 13.14 18.72 1.31
N GLY A 2 12.40 18.20 0.39
CA GLY A 2 11.94 16.83 0.46
C GLY A 2 12.97 15.83 -0.02
N ASP A 3 12.81 14.61 0.44
CA ASP A 3 13.62 13.52 -0.03
C ASP A 3 13.15 13.11 -1.41
N MET A 4 14.11 12.73 -2.25
CA MET A 4 13.79 12.25 -3.58
C MET A 4 13.42 10.77 -3.50
N TYR A 5 12.27 10.45 -4.01
CA TYR A 5 11.83 9.06 -4.09
C TYR A 5 10.85 8.93 -5.27
N ARG A 6 10.65 7.71 -5.68
CA ARG A 6 9.63 7.40 -6.69
C ARG A 6 8.87 6.16 -6.27
N ILE A 7 7.65 6.05 -6.78
CA ILE A 7 6.77 4.94 -6.46
C ILE A 7 6.54 4.13 -7.72
N ARG A 8 6.73 2.82 -7.62
CA ARG A 8 6.52 1.92 -8.75
C ARG A 8 6.25 0.50 -8.25
N ARG A 9 5.87 -0.37 -9.17
CA ARG A 9 5.79 -1.78 -8.86
C ARG A 9 7.18 -2.30 -8.50
N ALA A 10 7.23 -3.25 -7.56
CA ALA A 10 8.49 -3.92 -7.24
C ALA A 10 8.97 -4.68 -8.47
N MET A 11 10.26 -4.58 -8.76
CA MET A 11 10.87 -5.16 -9.94
C MET A 11 11.84 -6.29 -9.62
N HIS A 12 12.29 -6.39 -8.37
CA HIS A 12 13.30 -7.36 -7.97
C HIS A 12 12.92 -8.02 -6.65
N PRO A 13 13.23 -9.29 -6.46
CA PRO A 13 12.95 -9.97 -5.19
C PRO A 13 13.55 -9.26 -3.96
N ARG A 14 14.72 -8.64 -4.13
CA ARG A 14 15.34 -7.93 -2.99
C ARG A 14 14.48 -6.77 -2.50
N GLU A 15 13.70 -6.17 -3.39
CA GLU A 15 12.80 -5.06 -3.00
C GLU A 15 11.67 -5.58 -2.14
N ILE A 16 11.14 -6.75 -2.48
CA ILE A 16 10.10 -7.39 -1.68
C ILE A 16 10.65 -7.76 -0.31
N ASN A 17 11.88 -8.28 -0.27
CA ASN A 17 12.52 -8.60 1.00
C ASN A 17 12.76 -7.36 1.87
N GLN A 18 13.17 -6.26 1.25
CA GLN A 18 13.34 -5.01 1.98
C GLN A 18 12.01 -4.50 2.53
N LEU A 19 10.95 -4.61 1.73
CA LEU A 19 9.62 -4.22 2.18
C LEU A 19 9.17 -5.08 3.36
N GLN A 20 9.39 -6.38 3.29
CA GLN A 20 9.02 -7.27 4.38
C GLN A 20 9.73 -6.88 5.67
N ARG A 21 11.02 -6.51 5.58
CA ARG A 21 11.75 -6.05 6.75
C ARG A 21 11.17 -4.78 7.34
N LEU A 22 10.69 -3.88 6.52
CA LEU A 22 10.04 -2.68 7.02
C LEU A 22 8.77 -3.02 7.81
N PHE A 23 7.98 -3.97 7.32
CA PHE A 23 6.82 -4.42 8.05
C PHE A 23 7.22 -5.06 9.38
N GLN A 24 8.24 -5.89 9.38
CA GLN A 24 8.73 -6.53 10.59
C GLN A 24 9.18 -5.50 11.64
N LYS A 25 9.91 -4.48 11.20
CA LYS A 25 10.34 -3.41 12.10
C LYS A 25 9.18 -2.61 12.68
N ALA A 26 8.07 -2.56 11.97
CA ALA A 26 6.87 -1.88 12.45
C ALA A 26 5.98 -2.81 13.27
N ASN A 27 6.45 -4.02 13.58
CA ASN A 27 5.71 -5.03 14.33
C ASN A 27 4.42 -5.45 13.61
N LEU A 28 4.46 -5.45 12.29
CA LEU A 28 3.35 -5.92 11.47
C LEU A 28 3.73 -7.26 10.87
N ASP A 29 2.94 -8.28 11.21
CA ASP A 29 3.19 -9.63 10.73
C ASP A 29 2.50 -9.79 9.38
N VAL A 30 3.28 -9.96 8.33
CA VAL A 30 2.75 -10.09 6.98
C VAL A 30 3.30 -11.34 6.32
N SER A 31 2.47 -11.95 5.48
CA SER A 31 2.87 -13.09 4.66
C SER A 31 2.56 -12.76 3.21
N PHE A 32 3.54 -12.96 2.35
CA PHE A 32 3.38 -12.69 0.93
C PHE A 32 3.24 -14.00 0.17
N THR A 33 2.33 -14.02 -0.79
CA THR A 33 2.14 -15.15 -1.69
C THR A 33 2.54 -14.72 -3.11
N LEU A 34 2.57 -15.68 -4.02
CA LEU A 34 2.90 -15.39 -5.41
C LEU A 34 1.86 -14.48 -6.09
N GLU A 35 0.65 -14.43 -5.53
CA GLU A 35 -0.43 -13.62 -6.09
C GLU A 35 -0.37 -12.17 -5.66
N HIS A 36 0.36 -11.87 -4.60
CA HIS A 36 0.48 -10.51 -4.12
C HIS A 36 1.25 -9.63 -5.09
N LYS A 37 0.78 -8.40 -5.22
CA LYS A 37 1.47 -7.36 -5.98
C LYS A 37 1.93 -6.29 -5.01
N PHE A 38 2.99 -5.57 -5.39
CA PHE A 38 3.66 -4.65 -4.47
C PHE A 38 3.88 -3.32 -5.13
N LEU A 39 3.56 -2.24 -4.40
CA LEU A 39 4.02 -0.90 -4.74
C LEU A 39 5.07 -0.52 -3.70
N VAL A 40 6.20 -0.02 -4.19
CA VAL A 40 7.30 0.37 -3.31
C VAL A 40 7.70 1.80 -3.60
N ALA A 41 8.11 2.50 -2.55
CA ALA A 41 8.74 3.81 -2.64
C ALA A 41 10.24 3.57 -2.54
N ILE A 42 10.97 4.03 -3.56
CA ILE A 42 12.41 3.78 -3.71
C ILE A 42 13.12 5.12 -3.62
N ASN A 43 14.12 5.22 -2.76
CA ASN A 43 14.90 6.45 -2.66
C ASN A 43 15.95 6.51 -3.78
N GLU A 44 16.71 7.60 -3.83
CA GLU A 44 17.68 7.80 -4.90
C GLU A 44 18.83 6.81 -4.86
N ASN A 45 19.02 6.12 -3.75
CA ASN A 45 20.05 5.08 -3.61
C ASN A 45 19.52 3.68 -3.98
N GLY A 46 18.28 3.60 -4.44
CA GLY A 46 17.69 2.33 -4.84
C GLY A 46 17.14 1.51 -3.69
N ARG A 47 16.98 2.10 -2.51
CA ARG A 47 16.52 1.39 -1.34
C ARG A 47 15.03 1.59 -1.13
N VAL A 48 14.35 0.53 -0.72
CA VAL A 48 12.92 0.60 -0.40
C VAL A 48 12.74 1.32 0.94
N ILE A 49 11.99 2.41 0.91
CA ILE A 49 11.73 3.23 2.10
C ILE A 49 10.26 3.21 2.51
N GLY A 50 9.43 2.50 1.77
CA GLY A 50 8.03 2.31 2.10
C GLY A 50 7.37 1.47 1.06
N GLY A 51 6.14 1.05 1.34
CA GLY A 51 5.40 0.28 0.36
C GLY A 51 4.10 -0.28 0.90
N LEU A 52 3.39 -0.94 0.00
CA LEU A 52 2.15 -1.64 0.30
C LEU A 52 2.06 -2.88 -0.58
N PHE A 53 1.14 -3.77 -0.22
CA PHE A 53 0.89 -4.95 -1.03
C PHE A 53 -0.61 -5.18 -1.15
N TYR A 54 -1.01 -5.82 -2.23
CA TYR A 54 -2.43 -5.97 -2.54
C TYR A 54 -2.66 -7.21 -3.38
N LEU A 55 -3.92 -7.64 -3.39
CA LEU A 55 -4.42 -8.73 -4.21
C LEU A 55 -5.54 -8.21 -5.10
N ILE A 56 -5.63 -8.74 -6.31
CA ILE A 56 -6.75 -8.46 -7.19
C ILE A 56 -7.59 -9.73 -7.28
N GLN A 57 -8.86 -9.61 -6.93
CA GLN A 57 -9.80 -10.72 -7.04
C GLN A 57 -10.50 -10.69 -8.39
N ASP A 58 -11.10 -11.82 -8.75
CA ASP A 58 -11.74 -12.00 -10.05
C ASP A 58 -12.90 -11.04 -10.29
N ASP A 59 -13.53 -10.57 -9.20
CA ASP A 59 -14.66 -9.64 -9.28
C ASP A 59 -14.24 -8.19 -9.49
N GLY A 60 -12.94 -7.94 -9.70
CA GLY A 60 -12.44 -6.59 -9.90
C GLY A 60 -12.21 -5.81 -8.62
N ILE A 61 -12.19 -6.49 -7.49
CA ILE A 61 -11.97 -5.85 -6.19
C ILE A 61 -10.48 -5.98 -5.83
N ALA A 62 -9.89 -4.89 -5.37
CA ALA A 62 -8.52 -4.87 -4.87
C ALA A 62 -8.54 -4.92 -3.34
N TYR A 63 -7.76 -5.83 -2.77
CA TYR A 63 -7.62 -5.98 -1.32
C TYR A 63 -6.24 -5.50 -0.91
N MET A 64 -6.18 -4.49 -0.03
CA MET A 64 -4.92 -3.93 0.45
C MET A 64 -5.06 -3.64 1.94
N ASP A 65 -4.29 -4.31 2.77
CA ASP A 65 -4.44 -4.21 4.21
C ASP A 65 -3.47 -3.26 4.88
N LYS A 66 -2.24 -3.20 4.40
CA LYS A 66 -1.20 -2.54 5.16
C LYS A 66 -0.31 -1.70 4.29
N VAL A 67 0.09 -0.58 4.84
CA VAL A 67 1.06 0.35 4.26
C VAL A 67 2.14 0.57 5.31
N VAL A 68 3.39 0.63 4.91
CA VAL A 68 4.49 0.91 5.83
C VAL A 68 5.42 1.95 5.23
N VAL A 69 6.00 2.76 6.10
CA VAL A 69 7.05 3.72 5.73
C VAL A 69 8.17 3.56 6.75
N SER A 70 9.41 3.61 6.26
CA SER A 70 10.59 3.56 7.12
C SER A 70 10.50 4.66 8.17
N GLU A 71 10.89 4.34 9.41
CA GLU A 71 10.84 5.31 10.49
C GLU A 71 11.67 6.55 10.20
N TYR A 72 12.71 6.43 9.37
CA TYR A 72 13.57 7.56 9.03
C TYR A 72 12.92 8.53 8.05
N TYR A 73 11.80 8.16 7.47
CA TYR A 73 11.11 8.93 6.45
C TYR A 73 9.70 9.33 6.86
N ARG A 74 9.31 9.08 8.10
CA ARG A 74 7.97 9.47 8.56
C ARG A 74 7.86 10.97 8.56
N GLY A 75 6.67 11.45 8.20
CA GLY A 75 6.42 12.88 8.07
C GLY A 75 6.72 13.43 6.69
N SER A 76 7.19 12.61 5.76
CA SER A 76 7.55 13.05 4.41
C SER A 76 6.46 12.76 3.37
N ASN A 77 5.26 12.41 3.82
CA ASN A 77 4.10 12.16 2.96
C ASN A 77 4.25 10.96 2.01
N ILE A 78 5.18 10.05 2.30
CA ILE A 78 5.37 8.86 1.47
C ILE A 78 4.14 7.96 1.53
N SER A 79 3.56 7.80 2.71
CA SER A 79 2.36 6.99 2.86
C SER A 79 1.21 7.53 2.02
N ARG A 80 0.99 8.85 2.04
CA ARG A 80 -0.02 9.47 1.19
C ARG A 80 0.27 9.25 -0.28
N GLY A 81 1.54 9.40 -0.68
CA GLY A 81 1.93 9.18 -2.06
C GLY A 81 1.67 7.75 -2.51
N LEU A 82 1.97 6.77 -1.64
CA LEU A 82 1.72 5.36 -1.95
C LEU A 82 0.23 5.09 -2.15
N LEU A 83 -0.61 5.62 -1.26
CA LEU A 83 -2.06 5.41 -1.37
C LEU A 83 -2.65 6.12 -2.57
N ASP A 84 -2.23 7.36 -2.83
CA ASP A 84 -2.71 8.09 -4.01
C ASP A 84 -2.33 7.35 -5.29
N GLU A 85 -1.10 6.88 -5.37
CA GLU A 85 -0.66 6.13 -6.54
C GLU A 85 -1.43 4.82 -6.69
N PHE A 86 -1.66 4.11 -5.58
CA PHE A 86 -2.40 2.87 -5.61
C PHE A 86 -3.83 3.09 -6.10
N ILE A 87 -4.50 4.10 -5.57
CA ILE A 87 -5.87 4.42 -5.97
C ILE A 87 -5.92 4.76 -7.46
N ASP A 88 -4.98 5.59 -7.93
CA ASP A 88 -4.94 5.96 -9.35
C ASP A 88 -4.72 4.75 -10.24
N ARG A 89 -3.84 3.83 -9.85
CA ARG A 89 -3.59 2.63 -10.62
C ARG A 89 -4.82 1.73 -10.68
N MET A 90 -5.54 1.61 -9.57
CA MET A 90 -6.74 0.78 -9.54
C MET A 90 -7.84 1.38 -10.43
N ARG A 91 -7.99 2.71 -10.41
CA ARG A 91 -8.93 3.39 -11.32
C ARG A 91 -8.56 3.15 -12.77
N ASN A 92 -7.29 3.30 -13.09
CA ASN A 92 -6.82 3.16 -14.48
C ASN A 92 -6.98 1.75 -14.99
N LYS A 93 -7.04 0.76 -14.10
CA LYS A 93 -7.28 -0.63 -14.46
C LYS A 93 -8.75 -1.02 -14.35
N ASN A 94 -9.62 -0.05 -14.15
CA ASN A 94 -11.08 -0.24 -14.09
C ASN A 94 -11.50 -1.17 -12.95
N ARG A 95 -10.78 -1.13 -11.82
CA ARG A 95 -11.23 -1.87 -10.65
C ARG A 95 -12.44 -1.19 -10.04
N LYS A 96 -13.33 -1.97 -9.45
CA LYS A 96 -14.60 -1.46 -8.93
C LYS A 96 -14.43 -0.80 -7.57
N MET A 97 -13.61 -1.38 -6.72
CA MET A 97 -13.42 -0.85 -5.37
C MET A 97 -12.14 -1.41 -4.75
N ILE A 98 -11.75 -0.76 -3.68
CA ILE A 98 -10.63 -1.19 -2.84
C ILE A 98 -11.20 -1.53 -1.47
N ILE A 99 -10.80 -2.67 -0.92
CA ILE A 99 -11.14 -3.07 0.43
C ILE A 99 -9.86 -3.13 1.26
N THR A 100 -9.90 -2.55 2.46
CA THR A 100 -8.80 -2.65 3.42
C THR A 100 -9.37 -3.01 4.79
N GLY A 101 -8.54 -3.57 5.66
CA GLY A 101 -8.97 -3.91 7.00
C GLY A 101 -9.26 -2.70 7.86
N PHE A 102 -9.67 -2.94 9.10
CA PHE A 102 -10.06 -1.85 10.02
C PHE A 102 -8.89 -1.24 10.78
N LEU A 103 -7.67 -1.58 10.42
CA LEU A 103 -6.51 -1.28 11.25
C LEU A 103 -6.36 0.21 11.58
N HIS A 104 -6.58 1.10 10.63
CA HIS A 104 -6.46 2.54 10.84
C HIS A 104 -7.59 3.29 10.15
N PRO A 105 -8.83 3.12 10.65
CA PRO A 105 -9.98 3.74 9.95
C PRO A 105 -9.87 5.26 9.85
N GLY A 106 -9.40 5.94 10.90
CA GLY A 106 -9.26 7.40 10.85
C GLY A 106 -8.33 7.87 9.76
N TYR A 107 -7.27 7.11 9.50
CA TYR A 107 -6.34 7.43 8.43
C TYR A 107 -6.98 7.22 7.06
N PHE A 108 -7.65 6.08 6.88
CA PHE A 108 -8.23 5.75 5.58
C PHE A 108 -9.44 6.60 5.22
N TYR A 109 -10.15 7.14 6.21
CA TYR A 109 -11.26 8.07 5.93
C TYR A 109 -10.79 9.25 5.09
N LYS A 110 -9.56 9.70 5.27
CA LYS A 110 -9.03 10.84 4.52
C LYS A 110 -8.94 10.56 3.02
N PHE A 111 -8.92 9.29 2.64
CA PHE A 111 -8.83 8.88 1.24
C PHE A 111 -10.19 8.48 0.67
N GLY A 112 -11.26 8.70 1.43
CA GLY A 112 -12.61 8.40 0.96
C GLY A 112 -13.08 6.99 1.24
N PHE A 113 -12.40 6.26 2.10
CA PHE A 113 -12.87 4.94 2.52
C PHE A 113 -13.99 5.09 3.54
N VAL A 114 -14.95 4.18 3.47
CA VAL A 114 -16.08 4.12 4.40
C VAL A 114 -16.21 2.71 4.96
N ILE A 115 -16.84 2.60 6.12
CA ILE A 115 -17.06 1.30 6.74
C ILE A 115 -18.22 0.61 6.03
N GLU A 116 -17.99 -0.64 5.60
CA GLU A 116 -19.01 -1.47 4.97
C GLU A 116 -18.99 -2.84 5.66
N LYS A 117 -19.97 -3.08 6.52
CA LYS A 117 -19.99 -4.32 7.31
C LYS A 117 -20.06 -5.55 6.42
N ASP A 118 -20.80 -5.46 5.34
CA ASP A 118 -20.98 -6.59 4.41
C ASP A 118 -19.69 -6.97 3.71
N GLN A 119 -18.76 -6.03 3.60
CA GLN A 119 -17.47 -6.29 2.96
C GLN A 119 -16.38 -6.65 3.94
N GLY A 120 -16.67 -6.57 5.23
CA GLY A 120 -15.71 -6.94 6.26
C GLY A 120 -14.57 -5.96 6.46
N GLY A 121 -14.73 -4.73 6.04
CA GLY A 121 -13.66 -3.75 6.17
C GLY A 121 -14.04 -2.36 5.71
N LEU A 122 -13.01 -1.57 5.47
CA LEU A 122 -13.15 -0.23 4.91
C LEU A 122 -13.12 -0.35 3.39
N VAL A 123 -13.99 0.38 2.72
CA VAL A 123 -14.19 0.27 1.28
C VAL A 123 -14.10 1.65 0.64
N LYS A 124 -13.44 1.70 -0.51
CA LYS A 124 -13.47 2.87 -1.38
C LYS A 124 -14.00 2.44 -2.74
N TYR A 125 -15.09 3.05 -3.15
CA TYR A 125 -15.64 2.83 -4.50
C TYR A 125 -14.88 3.72 -5.48
N LEU A 126 -14.51 3.14 -6.59
CA LEU A 126 -13.67 3.83 -7.59
C LEU A 126 -14.49 4.39 -8.75
#